data_0f5618dc080c75decbadb7776394a64c
#
_entry.id   0f5618dc080c75decbadb7776394a64c
#
_cell.length_a   1.000
_cell.length_b   1.000
_cell.length_c   1.000
_cell.angle_alpha   90.00
_cell.angle_beta   90.00
_cell.angle_gamma   90.00
#
_symmetry.space_group_name_H-M   'P 1'
#
loop_
_entity.id
_entity.type
_entity.pdbx_description
1 polymer ?
#
loop_
_entity_poly.entity_id
_entity_poly.type
_entity_poly.pdbx_seq_one_letter_code
_entity_poly.pdbx_strand_id
1 'polypeptide(L)'
;SHGLRGLDALDSADLMIIATRFRRPDAKQAKHITDFLNAGKPVIGLRTATHAFQGAEQFAESLSYDQFGRQILGEQWVSHHGKHKVEGSRSVVEPGASGSAILNGVGEIFAPSDVYGVTHLTDSDTILLRGAITESLDPESRTLVDDTRNMPMQPLAWLHTYTAPDGRKGHSFCTTAGASVDFVDEDLRRLIVNAAINLTGGEVPAKAEADFVDPFYPTFYSFIGEPGY
;
A
#
# COMPACT_ATOMS: atom_id res chain seq x y z
N SER A 1 -2.51 -22.57 6.55
CA SER A 1 -1.27 -22.48 5.76
C SER A 1 -0.81 -21.03 5.70
N HIS A 2 0.43 -20.73 6.09
CA HIS A 2 1.01 -19.39 6.01
C HIS A 2 1.70 -19.11 4.67
N GLY A 3 1.79 -20.14 3.77
CA GLY A 3 2.38 -19.99 2.44
C GLY A 3 1.49 -19.23 1.47
N LEU A 4 2.05 -18.89 0.33
CA LEU A 4 1.40 -18.24 -0.79
C LEU A 4 1.36 -19.22 -1.98
N ARG A 5 0.25 -19.27 -2.70
CA ARG A 5 0.12 -20.11 -3.91
C ARG A 5 0.31 -19.26 -5.16
N GLY A 6 0.80 -19.87 -6.24
CA GLY A 6 0.89 -19.24 -7.56
C GLY A 6 2.00 -18.18 -7.69
N LEU A 7 3.02 -18.19 -6.81
CA LEU A 7 4.14 -17.22 -6.90
C LEU A 7 5.03 -17.45 -8.13
N ASP A 8 4.94 -18.58 -8.79
CA ASP A 8 5.55 -18.83 -10.09
C ASP A 8 5.07 -17.88 -11.19
N ALA A 9 3.90 -17.25 -11.04
CA ALA A 9 3.45 -16.20 -11.94
C ALA A 9 4.38 -14.97 -11.94
N LEU A 10 5.14 -14.73 -10.86
CA LEU A 10 6.11 -13.64 -10.78
C LEU A 10 7.27 -13.80 -11.79
N ASP A 11 7.57 -15.02 -12.24
CA ASP A 11 8.66 -15.28 -13.19
C ASP A 11 8.43 -14.52 -14.51
N SER A 12 7.16 -14.31 -14.90
CA SER A 12 6.76 -13.60 -16.12
C SER A 12 6.01 -12.28 -15.88
N ALA A 13 5.71 -11.94 -14.64
CA ALA A 13 4.99 -10.69 -14.32
C ALA A 13 5.89 -9.47 -14.46
N ASP A 14 5.33 -8.33 -14.86
CA ASP A 14 6.00 -7.03 -14.95
C ASP A 14 5.77 -6.18 -13.70
N LEU A 15 4.76 -6.51 -12.89
CA LEU A 15 4.40 -5.81 -11.66
C LEU A 15 3.94 -6.81 -10.60
N MET A 16 4.35 -6.60 -9.35
CA MET A 16 3.83 -7.32 -8.20
C MET A 16 2.93 -6.40 -7.37
N ILE A 17 1.65 -6.78 -7.18
CA ILE A 17 0.76 -6.11 -6.23
C ILE A 17 0.62 -7.00 -4.99
N ILE A 18 0.92 -6.48 -3.82
CA ILE A 18 0.91 -7.23 -2.58
C ILE A 18 0.00 -6.57 -1.54
N ALA A 19 -0.92 -7.38 -0.97
CA ALA A 19 -1.87 -6.98 0.08
C ALA A 19 -1.96 -8.02 1.21
N THR A 20 -0.91 -8.84 1.36
CA THR A 20 -0.89 -9.92 2.34
C THR A 20 -0.46 -9.43 3.73
N ARG A 21 -0.68 -10.27 4.75
CA ARG A 21 -0.28 -10.00 6.13
C ARG A 21 0.29 -11.25 6.79
N PHE A 22 1.45 -11.11 7.45
CA PHE A 22 2.10 -12.15 8.26
C PHE A 22 2.27 -13.49 7.56
N ARG A 23 2.60 -13.46 6.25
CA ARG A 23 2.84 -14.69 5.49
C ARG A 23 4.25 -15.22 5.75
N ARG A 24 4.38 -16.55 5.57
CA ARG A 24 5.64 -17.27 5.69
C ARG A 24 5.78 -18.18 4.48
N PRO A 25 6.22 -17.66 3.33
CA PRO A 25 6.51 -18.48 2.17
C PRO A 25 7.64 -19.45 2.49
N ASP A 26 7.62 -20.65 1.91
CA ASP A 26 8.76 -21.54 1.95
C ASP A 26 9.89 -21.03 1.05
N ALA A 27 11.07 -21.65 1.11
CA ALA A 27 12.25 -21.21 0.36
C ALA A 27 12.02 -21.19 -1.16
N LYS A 28 11.22 -22.10 -1.69
CA LYS A 28 10.88 -22.10 -3.13
C LYS A 28 9.98 -20.92 -3.49
N GLN A 29 8.99 -20.65 -2.67
CA GLN A 29 8.10 -19.50 -2.83
C GLN A 29 8.85 -18.17 -2.67
N ALA A 30 9.72 -18.09 -1.66
CA ALA A 30 10.55 -16.92 -1.42
C ALA A 30 11.49 -16.60 -2.60
N LYS A 31 11.99 -17.64 -3.28
CA LYS A 31 12.86 -17.48 -4.44
C LYS A 31 12.18 -16.73 -5.59
N HIS A 32 10.91 -16.97 -5.90
CA HIS A 32 10.19 -16.23 -6.93
C HIS A 32 10.10 -14.73 -6.61
N ILE A 33 9.86 -14.39 -5.32
CA ILE A 33 9.86 -13.00 -4.88
C ILE A 33 11.27 -12.39 -5.00
N THR A 34 12.30 -13.11 -4.57
CA THR A 34 13.69 -12.65 -4.64
C THR A 34 14.12 -12.42 -6.09
N ASP A 35 13.83 -13.35 -6.98
CA ASP A 35 14.17 -13.24 -8.41
C ASP A 35 13.45 -12.05 -9.06
N PHE A 36 12.17 -11.83 -8.70
CA PHE A 36 11.39 -10.68 -9.15
C PHE A 36 12.02 -9.35 -8.72
N LEU A 37 12.41 -9.24 -7.44
CA LEU A 37 13.08 -8.05 -6.91
C LEU A 37 14.45 -7.83 -7.53
N ASN A 38 15.25 -8.89 -7.70
CA ASN A 38 16.56 -8.83 -8.35
C ASN A 38 16.46 -8.44 -9.84
N ALA A 39 15.32 -8.66 -10.48
CA ALA A 39 15.05 -8.11 -11.81
C ALA A 39 14.78 -6.61 -11.81
N GLY A 40 14.70 -5.96 -10.64
CA GLY A 40 14.37 -4.53 -10.48
C GLY A 40 12.93 -4.19 -10.82
N LYS A 41 12.04 -5.17 -10.82
CA LYS A 41 10.65 -5.02 -11.23
C LYS A 41 9.83 -4.26 -10.17
N PRO A 42 8.82 -3.48 -10.57
CA PRO A 42 8.07 -2.63 -9.66
C PRO A 42 7.14 -3.39 -8.71
N VAL A 43 6.91 -2.80 -7.53
CA VAL A 43 6.03 -3.34 -6.49
C VAL A 43 4.99 -2.31 -6.08
N ILE A 44 3.72 -2.73 -5.96
CA ILE A 44 2.66 -1.96 -5.30
C ILE A 44 2.32 -2.63 -3.98
N GLY A 45 2.48 -1.91 -2.88
CA GLY A 45 2.11 -2.34 -1.53
C GLY A 45 0.79 -1.72 -1.07
N LEU A 46 -0.17 -2.56 -0.68
CA LEU A 46 -1.47 -2.11 -0.20
C LEU A 46 -1.62 -2.41 1.29
N ARG A 47 -1.88 -1.40 2.08
CA ARG A 47 -2.16 -1.44 3.52
C ARG A 47 -1.28 -2.43 4.29
N THR A 48 -1.72 -3.69 4.46
CA THR A 48 -1.02 -4.71 5.23
C THR A 48 0.29 -5.18 4.60
N ALA A 49 0.61 -4.72 3.39
CA ALA A 49 1.88 -5.04 2.73
C ALA A 49 3.10 -4.59 3.53
N THR A 50 2.99 -3.52 4.32
CA THR A 50 4.06 -3.03 5.21
C THR A 50 4.45 -4.04 6.30
N HIS A 51 3.62 -5.08 6.52
CA HIS A 51 3.91 -6.25 7.36
C HIS A 51 3.45 -7.54 6.65
N ALA A 52 3.70 -7.62 5.34
CA ALA A 52 3.28 -8.74 4.49
C ALA A 52 3.81 -10.08 4.98
N PHE A 53 5.06 -10.09 5.44
CA PHE A 53 5.76 -11.28 5.86
C PHE A 53 6.17 -11.21 7.33
N GLN A 54 6.38 -12.37 7.94
CA GLN A 54 6.74 -12.50 9.34
C GLN A 54 7.68 -13.69 9.54
N GLY A 55 8.67 -13.51 10.41
CA GLY A 55 9.58 -14.54 10.82
C GLY A 55 11.04 -14.15 10.57
N ALA A 56 11.94 -14.97 11.13
CA ALA A 56 13.38 -14.78 10.99
C ALA A 56 13.92 -15.36 9.67
N GLU A 57 13.06 -15.98 8.87
CA GLU A 57 13.41 -16.50 7.56
C GLU A 57 13.80 -15.36 6.64
N GLN A 58 14.54 -15.67 5.59
CA GLN A 58 15.12 -14.69 4.68
C GLN A 58 14.70 -14.97 3.24
N PHE A 59 14.43 -13.90 2.50
CA PHE A 59 14.39 -13.94 1.03
C PHE A 59 15.80 -14.09 0.47
N ALA A 60 16.77 -13.40 1.08
CA ALA A 60 18.20 -13.45 0.80
C ALA A 60 18.95 -12.99 2.06
N GLU A 61 20.28 -13.12 2.06
CA GLU A 61 21.13 -12.69 3.19
C GLU A 61 20.88 -11.24 3.62
N SER A 62 20.58 -10.36 2.67
CA SER A 62 20.34 -8.92 2.89
C SER A 62 18.88 -8.54 3.11
N LEU A 63 17.94 -9.49 3.00
CA LEU A 63 16.49 -9.22 3.10
C LEU A 63 15.76 -10.32 3.89
N SER A 64 15.44 -10.05 5.14
CA SER A 64 14.59 -10.92 5.96
C SER A 64 13.10 -10.64 5.73
N TYR A 65 12.23 -11.59 6.12
CA TYR A 65 10.80 -11.48 5.95
C TYR A 65 10.21 -10.26 6.67
N ASP A 66 10.62 -10.02 7.89
CA ASP A 66 10.15 -8.90 8.70
C ASP A 66 10.72 -7.53 8.26
N GLN A 67 11.76 -7.51 7.42
CA GLN A 67 12.32 -6.29 6.83
C GLN A 67 11.75 -5.93 5.46
N PHE A 68 10.92 -6.80 4.86
CA PHE A 68 10.38 -6.57 3.52
C PHE A 68 9.67 -5.21 3.38
N GLY A 69 8.77 -4.90 4.31
CA GLY A 69 8.05 -3.62 4.29
C GLY A 69 9.02 -2.45 4.30
N ARG A 70 9.97 -2.45 5.22
CA ARG A 70 10.95 -1.37 5.40
C ARG A 70 11.87 -1.19 4.18
N GLN A 71 12.38 -2.30 3.63
CA GLN A 71 13.41 -2.23 2.58
C GLN A 71 12.81 -2.11 1.18
N ILE A 72 11.62 -2.68 0.93
CA ILE A 72 11.02 -2.72 -0.40
C ILE A 72 9.93 -1.67 -0.57
N LEU A 73 9.19 -1.34 0.49
CA LEU A 73 8.08 -0.38 0.44
C LEU A 73 8.39 0.95 1.13
N GLY A 74 9.57 1.08 1.76
CA GLY A 74 9.98 2.26 2.51
C GLY A 74 9.46 2.33 3.93
N GLU A 75 8.41 1.56 4.28
CA GLU A 75 7.81 1.58 5.61
C GLU A 75 7.48 0.19 6.10
N GLN A 76 7.69 -0.03 7.39
CA GLN A 76 7.22 -1.19 8.12
C GLN A 76 6.11 -0.76 9.07
N TRP A 77 5.03 -1.53 9.14
CA TRP A 77 3.93 -1.23 10.06
C TRP A 77 4.42 -1.11 11.50
N VAL A 78 4.09 0.00 12.12
CA VAL A 78 4.45 0.31 13.52
C VAL A 78 3.21 0.26 14.41
N SER A 79 2.16 0.96 14.00
CA SER A 79 0.92 1.08 14.78
C SER A 79 -0.23 1.63 13.94
N HIS A 80 -1.42 1.46 14.44
CA HIS A 80 -2.55 2.29 14.03
C HIS A 80 -2.33 3.72 14.57
N HIS A 81 -2.54 4.73 13.73
CA HIS A 81 -2.47 6.14 14.11
C HIS A 81 -3.86 6.71 14.39
N GLY A 82 -4.85 6.36 13.57
CA GLY A 82 -6.28 6.53 13.86
C GLY A 82 -6.79 5.42 14.78
N LYS A 83 -7.99 5.60 15.34
CA LYS A 83 -8.66 4.56 16.14
C LYS A 83 -9.21 3.48 15.23
N HIS A 84 -8.61 2.30 15.32
CA HIS A 84 -8.97 1.15 14.50
C HIS A 84 -10.45 0.80 14.61
N LYS A 85 -11.12 0.61 13.46
CA LYS A 85 -12.56 0.31 13.33
C LYS A 85 -13.50 1.40 13.86
N VAL A 86 -13.00 2.60 14.11
CA VAL A 86 -13.77 3.74 14.61
C VAL A 86 -13.58 4.95 13.73
N GLU A 87 -12.34 5.25 13.35
CA GLU A 87 -11.96 6.42 12.57
C GLU A 87 -11.50 5.98 11.18
N GLY A 88 -11.94 6.71 10.17
CA GLY A 88 -11.50 6.53 8.79
C GLY A 88 -10.34 7.46 8.42
N SER A 89 -10.01 7.49 7.15
CA SER A 89 -9.01 8.40 6.60
C SER A 89 -9.50 9.08 5.31
N ARG A 90 -9.18 10.35 5.16
CA ARG A 90 -9.46 11.18 3.99
C ARG A 90 -8.15 11.67 3.39
N SER A 91 -8.00 11.54 2.09
CA SER A 91 -6.75 11.94 1.44
C SER A 91 -6.62 13.45 1.32
N VAL A 92 -5.39 13.92 1.48
CA VAL A 92 -4.98 15.31 1.20
C VAL A 92 -3.74 15.23 0.33
N VAL A 93 -3.75 15.94 -0.80
CA VAL A 93 -2.60 15.97 -1.71
C VAL A 93 -1.42 16.63 -1.01
N GLU A 94 -0.25 15.99 -1.05
CA GLU A 94 0.99 16.56 -0.51
C GLU A 94 1.35 17.83 -1.29
N PRO A 95 1.67 18.93 -0.61
CA PRO A 95 2.17 20.12 -1.27
C PRO A 95 3.39 19.78 -2.16
N GLY A 96 3.31 20.10 -3.44
CA GLY A 96 4.36 19.77 -4.42
C GLY A 96 4.17 18.45 -5.16
N ALA A 97 3.24 17.58 -4.76
CA ALA A 97 2.94 16.33 -5.48
C ALA A 97 1.85 16.46 -6.55
N SER A 98 1.16 17.59 -6.63
CA SER A 98 0.03 17.82 -7.55
C SER A 98 0.35 17.63 -9.04
N GLY A 99 1.61 17.71 -9.43
CA GLY A 99 2.09 17.43 -10.78
C GLY A 99 2.41 15.94 -11.05
N SER A 100 2.23 15.06 -10.10
CA SER A 100 2.49 13.62 -10.29
C SER A 100 1.43 13.01 -11.21
N ALA A 101 1.87 12.30 -12.26
CA ALA A 101 0.96 11.59 -13.15
C ALA A 101 0.11 10.53 -12.43
N ILE A 102 0.60 9.99 -11.31
CA ILE A 102 -0.16 9.03 -10.49
C ILE A 102 -1.44 9.67 -9.91
N LEU A 103 -1.47 10.98 -9.75
CA LEU A 103 -2.64 11.71 -9.26
C LEU A 103 -3.59 12.19 -10.38
N ASN A 104 -3.33 11.85 -11.64
CA ASN A 104 -4.19 12.25 -12.76
C ASN A 104 -5.63 11.74 -12.57
N GLY A 105 -6.59 12.67 -12.53
CA GLY A 105 -8.01 12.36 -12.38
C GLY A 105 -8.40 11.74 -11.03
N VAL A 106 -7.48 11.70 -10.05
CA VAL A 106 -7.75 11.25 -8.68
C VAL A 106 -8.32 12.42 -7.89
N GLY A 107 -9.51 12.23 -7.36
CA GLY A 107 -10.18 13.15 -6.44
C GLY A 107 -9.81 12.89 -4.98
N GLU A 108 -10.67 13.33 -4.08
CA GLU A 108 -10.53 13.05 -2.66
C GLU A 108 -10.93 11.61 -2.35
N ILE A 109 -10.00 10.84 -1.80
CA ILE A 109 -10.22 9.45 -1.39
C ILE A 109 -10.75 9.43 0.03
N PHE A 110 -11.84 8.69 0.27
CA PHE A 110 -12.26 8.28 1.60
C PHE A 110 -12.04 6.79 1.79
N ALA A 111 -11.30 6.43 2.82
CA ALA A 111 -11.11 5.04 3.22
C ALA A 111 -11.69 4.80 4.62
N PRO A 112 -12.70 3.90 4.77
CA PRO A 112 -13.23 3.51 6.08
C PRO A 112 -12.24 2.63 6.85
N SER A 113 -10.97 2.83 6.65
CA SER A 113 -9.88 2.25 7.41
C SER A 113 -8.99 3.34 7.98
N ASP A 114 -8.48 3.10 9.18
CA ASP A 114 -7.68 4.06 9.92
C ASP A 114 -6.31 4.29 9.28
N VAL A 115 -5.78 5.48 9.46
CA VAL A 115 -4.41 5.85 9.05
C VAL A 115 -3.39 5.06 9.88
N TYR A 116 -2.34 4.56 9.23
CA TYR A 116 -1.18 3.97 9.93
C TYR A 116 -0.17 5.04 10.35
N GLY A 117 0.55 4.76 11.42
CA GLY A 117 1.77 5.49 11.75
C GLY A 117 2.86 5.18 10.72
N VAL A 118 3.42 6.22 10.13
CA VAL A 118 4.50 6.16 9.13
C VAL A 118 5.69 6.94 9.67
N THR A 119 6.80 6.26 9.92
CA THR A 119 7.93 6.84 10.65
C THR A 119 9.30 6.60 10.01
N HIS A 120 9.36 5.78 8.96
CA HIS A 120 10.64 5.38 8.38
C HIS A 120 10.92 6.01 7.00
N LEU A 121 9.96 6.72 6.40
CA LEU A 121 10.20 7.41 5.15
C LEU A 121 11.32 8.46 5.33
N THR A 122 12.07 8.69 4.28
CA THR A 122 13.20 9.61 4.23
C THR A 122 12.99 10.66 3.13
N ASP A 123 13.87 11.64 3.04
CA ASP A 123 13.84 12.67 1.98
C ASP A 123 14.02 12.10 0.56
N SER A 124 14.43 10.83 0.44
CA SER A 124 14.48 10.14 -0.85
C SER A 124 13.14 9.56 -1.29
N ASP A 125 12.15 9.54 -0.39
CA ASP A 125 10.81 9.04 -0.66
C ASP A 125 9.91 10.19 -1.13
N THR A 126 9.03 9.93 -2.06
CA THR A 126 8.10 10.95 -2.56
C THR A 126 6.71 10.70 -2.01
N ILE A 127 6.29 11.50 -1.03
CA ILE A 127 4.92 11.46 -0.52
C ILE A 127 4.00 12.08 -1.57
N LEU A 128 2.92 11.37 -1.92
CA LEU A 128 1.90 11.81 -2.86
C LEU A 128 0.65 12.31 -2.14
N LEU A 129 0.21 11.54 -1.15
CA LEU A 129 -0.99 11.83 -0.37
C LEU A 129 -0.70 11.70 1.13
N ARG A 130 -1.33 12.57 1.91
CA ARG A 130 -1.43 12.44 3.36
C ARG A 130 -2.83 12.00 3.76
N GLY A 131 -2.97 11.35 4.92
CA GLY A 131 -4.23 10.87 5.47
C GLY A 131 -4.68 11.72 6.65
N ALA A 132 -5.77 12.45 6.48
CA ALA A 132 -6.46 13.10 7.58
C ALA A 132 -7.39 12.10 8.27
N ILE A 133 -7.31 11.99 9.59
CA ILE A 133 -8.20 11.16 10.41
C ILE A 133 -9.58 11.78 10.41
N THR A 134 -10.63 10.97 10.23
CA THR A 134 -12.03 11.39 10.28
C THR A 134 -12.70 10.98 11.60
N GLU A 135 -13.80 11.63 11.95
CA GLU A 135 -14.54 11.39 13.20
C GLU A 135 -15.15 9.98 13.27
N SER A 136 -15.45 9.39 12.10
CA SER A 136 -16.06 8.06 12.01
C SER A 136 -15.72 7.37 10.69
N LEU A 137 -16.31 6.20 10.45
CA LEU A 137 -16.19 5.41 9.22
C LEU A 137 -17.20 5.81 8.14
N ASP A 138 -18.00 6.85 8.38
CA ASP A 138 -18.98 7.35 7.41
C ASP A 138 -18.26 8.22 6.36
N PRO A 139 -18.51 8.03 5.04
CA PRO A 139 -17.96 8.88 4.01
C PRO A 139 -18.27 10.38 4.17
N GLU A 140 -19.38 10.72 4.78
CA GLU A 140 -19.77 12.13 5.07
C GLU A 140 -19.11 12.67 6.35
N SER A 141 -18.33 11.85 7.04
CA SER A 141 -17.66 12.21 8.28
C SER A 141 -16.63 13.32 8.06
N ARG A 142 -16.58 14.26 8.98
CA ARG A 142 -15.60 15.35 8.96
C ARG A 142 -14.21 14.85 9.36
N THR A 143 -13.19 15.52 8.88
CA THR A 143 -11.84 15.35 9.41
C THR A 143 -11.77 15.95 10.81
N LEU A 144 -10.98 15.33 11.69
CA LEU A 144 -10.74 15.87 13.01
C LEU A 144 -9.96 17.20 12.91
N VAL A 145 -10.63 18.28 13.28
CA VAL A 145 -10.04 19.63 13.35
C VAL A 145 -9.36 19.78 14.71
N ASP A 146 -8.22 20.45 14.74
CA ASP A 146 -7.44 20.71 15.97
C ASP A 146 -6.97 19.43 16.71
N ASP A 147 -7.01 18.27 16.07
CA ASP A 147 -6.42 17.04 16.61
C ASP A 147 -4.92 16.98 16.26
N THR A 148 -4.09 16.85 17.29
CA THR A 148 -2.62 16.80 17.14
C THR A 148 -2.16 15.62 16.28
N ARG A 149 -2.97 14.57 16.12
CA ARG A 149 -2.69 13.45 15.23
C ARG A 149 -2.75 13.82 13.74
N ASN A 150 -3.46 14.91 13.41
CA ASN A 150 -3.47 15.49 12.06
C ASN A 150 -2.44 16.62 11.89
N MET A 151 -1.50 16.80 12.85
CA MET A 151 -0.53 17.90 12.85
C MET A 151 0.91 17.42 13.11
N PRO A 152 1.67 16.97 12.09
CA PRO A 152 1.29 16.79 10.70
C PRO A 152 0.49 15.50 10.45
N MET A 153 -0.33 15.49 9.38
CA MET A 153 -0.98 14.27 8.90
C MET A 153 0.06 13.24 8.48
N GLN A 154 -0.22 11.97 8.72
CA GLN A 154 0.65 10.88 8.31
C GLN A 154 0.62 10.69 6.78
N PRO A 155 1.70 10.23 6.15
CA PRO A 155 1.68 9.79 4.77
C PRO A 155 0.63 8.70 4.54
N LEU A 156 -0.18 8.84 3.48
CA LEU A 156 -1.18 7.87 3.05
C LEU A 156 -0.71 7.07 1.84
N ALA A 157 -0.04 7.75 0.89
CA ALA A 157 0.53 7.11 -0.30
C ALA A 157 1.86 7.76 -0.70
N TRP A 158 2.82 6.93 -1.12
CA TRP A 158 4.17 7.38 -1.48
C TRP A 158 4.83 6.48 -2.52
N LEU A 159 5.92 7.01 -3.11
CA LEU A 159 6.87 6.28 -3.94
C LEU A 159 8.16 6.06 -3.16
N HIS A 160 8.74 4.89 -3.32
CA HIS A 160 10.02 4.51 -2.73
C HIS A 160 10.93 3.87 -3.79
N THR A 161 12.24 4.09 -3.67
CA THR A 161 13.24 3.40 -4.48
C THR A 161 13.92 2.34 -3.62
N TYR A 162 13.61 1.09 -3.85
CA TYR A 162 14.21 -0.01 -3.11
C TYR A 162 15.56 -0.46 -3.72
N THR A 163 16.36 -1.13 -2.89
CA THR A 163 17.53 -1.88 -3.33
C THR A 163 17.25 -3.37 -3.18
N ALA A 164 17.28 -4.10 -4.29
CA ALA A 164 17.12 -5.54 -4.32
C ALA A 164 18.30 -6.26 -3.65
N PRO A 165 18.15 -7.54 -3.24
CA PRO A 165 19.22 -8.30 -2.61
C PRO A 165 20.53 -8.36 -3.41
N ASP A 166 20.47 -8.34 -4.73
CA ASP A 166 21.64 -8.31 -5.62
C ASP A 166 22.23 -6.90 -5.85
N GLY A 167 21.63 -5.86 -5.22
CA GLY A 167 22.07 -4.46 -5.32
C GLY A 167 21.38 -3.65 -6.40
N ARG A 168 20.53 -4.26 -7.25
CA ARG A 168 19.76 -3.54 -8.28
C ARG A 168 18.72 -2.63 -7.65
N LYS A 169 18.49 -1.48 -8.27
CA LYS A 169 17.42 -0.58 -7.88
C LYS A 169 16.11 -0.95 -8.57
N GLY A 170 15.01 -0.86 -7.82
CA GLY A 170 13.66 -0.93 -8.33
C GLY A 170 12.79 0.14 -7.66
N HIS A 171 11.54 0.24 -8.09
CA HIS A 171 10.62 1.25 -7.58
C HIS A 171 9.39 0.59 -6.97
N SER A 172 8.86 1.18 -5.92
CA SER A 172 7.60 0.76 -5.33
C SER A 172 6.68 1.95 -5.10
N PHE A 173 5.39 1.67 -5.17
CA PHE A 173 4.32 2.52 -4.66
C PHE A 173 3.73 1.83 -3.44
N CYS A 174 3.44 2.58 -2.39
CA CYS A 174 2.79 2.04 -1.21
C CYS A 174 1.67 2.96 -0.75
N THR A 175 0.57 2.39 -0.27
CA THR A 175 -0.51 3.11 0.39
C THR A 175 -0.95 2.41 1.66
N THR A 176 -1.26 3.19 2.71
CA THR A 176 -1.83 2.68 3.96
C THR A 176 -3.34 2.47 3.88
N ALA A 177 -4.03 3.02 2.87
CA ALA A 177 -5.36 2.60 2.45
C ALA A 177 -5.26 1.31 1.62
N GLY A 178 -6.30 0.47 1.61
CA GLY A 178 -6.32 -0.78 0.84
C GLY A 178 -6.92 -1.97 1.61
N ALA A 179 -7.72 -1.71 2.64
CA ALA A 179 -8.66 -2.71 3.14
C ALA A 179 -9.73 -2.98 2.05
N SER A 180 -10.36 -4.15 2.08
CA SER A 180 -11.38 -4.51 1.08
C SER A 180 -12.44 -3.42 0.92
N VAL A 181 -12.92 -2.86 2.03
CA VAL A 181 -13.94 -1.80 2.05
C VAL A 181 -13.45 -0.47 1.47
N ASP A 182 -12.14 -0.18 1.49
CA ASP A 182 -11.59 1.06 0.95
C ASP A 182 -11.74 1.10 -0.59
N PHE A 183 -11.75 -0.07 -1.25
CA PHE A 183 -11.91 -0.17 -2.70
C PHE A 183 -13.31 0.20 -3.21
N VAL A 184 -14.26 0.48 -2.34
CA VAL A 184 -15.54 1.10 -2.75
C VAL A 184 -15.30 2.49 -3.31
N ASP A 185 -14.28 3.19 -2.82
CA ASP A 185 -13.87 4.49 -3.33
C ASP A 185 -13.21 4.37 -4.72
N GLU A 186 -13.80 5.03 -5.72
CA GLU A 186 -13.32 5.00 -7.12
C GLU A 186 -11.95 5.63 -7.26
N ASP A 187 -11.68 6.70 -6.54
CA ASP A 187 -10.42 7.44 -6.65
C ASP A 187 -9.25 6.66 -6.02
N LEU A 188 -9.49 5.83 -5.01
CA LEU A 188 -8.48 4.87 -4.54
C LEU A 188 -8.16 3.83 -5.62
N ARG A 189 -9.17 3.29 -6.30
CA ARG A 189 -8.93 2.34 -7.40
C ARG A 189 -8.14 3.01 -8.53
N ARG A 190 -8.52 4.24 -8.91
CA ARG A 190 -7.82 5.02 -9.94
C ARG A 190 -6.38 5.32 -9.54
N LEU A 191 -6.12 5.68 -8.29
CA LEU A 191 -4.77 5.88 -7.77
C LEU A 191 -3.88 4.64 -7.99
N ILE A 192 -4.41 3.46 -7.71
CA ILE A 192 -3.68 2.19 -7.85
C ILE A 192 -3.48 1.84 -9.34
N VAL A 193 -4.48 2.05 -10.20
CA VAL A 193 -4.37 1.87 -11.65
C VAL A 193 -3.31 2.81 -12.22
N ASN A 194 -3.33 4.08 -11.84
CA ASN A 194 -2.34 5.06 -12.26
C ASN A 194 -0.92 4.67 -11.81
N ALA A 195 -0.78 4.21 -10.56
CA ALA A 195 0.50 3.72 -10.04
C ALA A 195 1.01 2.51 -10.84
N ALA A 196 0.13 1.58 -11.19
CA ALA A 196 0.48 0.42 -12.02
C ALA A 196 0.96 0.82 -13.41
N ILE A 197 0.23 1.72 -14.09
CA ILE A 197 0.61 2.23 -15.42
C ILE A 197 1.96 2.98 -15.34
N ASN A 198 2.12 3.87 -14.36
CA ASN A 198 3.33 4.66 -14.19
C ASN A 198 4.57 3.79 -13.91
N LEU A 199 4.45 2.86 -12.98
CA LEU A 199 5.57 2.01 -12.57
C LEU A 199 6.00 1.02 -13.65
N THR A 200 5.09 0.63 -14.55
CA THR A 200 5.40 -0.22 -15.70
C THR A 200 5.84 0.55 -16.94
N GLY A 201 6.03 1.88 -16.81
CA GLY A 201 6.53 2.74 -17.88
C GLY A 201 5.48 3.18 -18.90
N GLY A 202 4.18 2.97 -18.59
CA GLY A 202 3.07 3.44 -19.42
C GLY A 202 2.76 4.93 -19.20
N GLU A 203 2.11 5.55 -20.17
CA GLU A 203 1.59 6.91 -20.05
C GLU A 203 0.27 6.90 -19.27
N VAL A 204 0.24 7.55 -18.12
CA VAL A 204 -0.97 7.66 -17.31
C VAL A 204 -1.93 8.64 -17.96
N PRO A 205 -3.16 8.21 -18.34
CA PRO A 205 -4.13 9.10 -18.94
C PRO A 205 -4.60 10.19 -17.98
N ALA A 206 -5.23 11.24 -18.51
CA ALA A 206 -5.79 12.32 -17.69
C ALA A 206 -6.81 11.82 -16.64
N LYS A 207 -7.52 10.74 -16.95
CA LYS A 207 -8.41 10.02 -16.03
C LYS A 207 -8.47 8.55 -16.46
N ALA A 208 -7.82 7.67 -15.70
CA ALA A 208 -7.88 6.23 -15.95
C ALA A 208 -9.24 5.66 -15.55
N GLU A 209 -9.72 4.67 -16.31
CA GLU A 209 -10.90 3.89 -15.94
C GLU A 209 -10.61 3.08 -14.68
N ALA A 210 -11.53 3.11 -13.73
CA ALA A 210 -11.41 2.43 -12.45
C ALA A 210 -12.72 1.77 -12.01
N ASP A 211 -13.63 1.54 -12.95
CA ASP A 211 -14.90 0.85 -12.71
C ASP A 211 -14.68 -0.61 -12.28
N PHE A 212 -15.65 -1.15 -11.55
CA PHE A 212 -15.67 -2.58 -11.28
C PHE A 212 -16.02 -3.36 -12.53
N VAL A 213 -15.21 -4.37 -12.85
CA VAL A 213 -15.50 -5.30 -13.95
C VAL A 213 -16.63 -6.26 -13.58
N ASP A 214 -16.63 -6.71 -12.32
CA ASP A 214 -17.61 -7.62 -11.74
C ASP A 214 -18.25 -6.99 -10.49
N PRO A 215 -19.43 -7.46 -10.04
CA PRO A 215 -20.01 -6.99 -8.78
C PRO A 215 -19.03 -7.15 -7.61
N PHE A 216 -18.86 -6.08 -6.85
CA PHE A 216 -17.93 -6.03 -5.72
C PHE A 216 -18.71 -5.89 -4.40
N TYR A 217 -18.58 -6.89 -3.54
CA TYR A 217 -19.24 -6.94 -2.23
C TYR A 217 -18.17 -7.08 -1.14
N PRO A 218 -17.52 -5.98 -0.73
CA PRO A 218 -16.48 -6.04 0.28
C PRO A 218 -17.07 -6.36 1.65
N THR A 219 -16.36 -7.19 2.40
CA THR A 219 -16.62 -7.36 3.83
C THR A 219 -15.77 -6.36 4.61
N PHE A 220 -16.28 -5.93 5.76
CA PHE A 220 -15.51 -5.11 6.67
C PHE A 220 -14.29 -5.91 7.15
N TYR A 221 -13.12 -5.27 7.18
CA TYR A 221 -11.88 -5.94 7.56
C TYR A 221 -11.92 -6.43 9.01
N SER A 222 -11.60 -7.71 9.21
CA SER A 222 -11.60 -8.37 10.51
C SER A 222 -10.83 -9.70 10.43
N PHE A 223 -10.62 -10.36 11.56
CA PHE A 223 -10.16 -11.74 11.58
C PHE A 223 -11.35 -12.69 11.49
N ILE A 224 -11.18 -13.82 10.80
CA ILE A 224 -12.22 -14.87 10.75
C ILE A 224 -12.60 -15.27 12.19
N GLY A 225 -13.90 -15.24 12.49
CA GLY A 225 -14.44 -15.57 13.80
C GLY A 225 -14.55 -14.41 14.78
N GLU A 226 -14.12 -13.19 14.40
CA GLU A 226 -14.38 -11.99 15.19
C GLU A 226 -15.77 -11.40 14.89
N PRO A 227 -16.39 -10.68 15.86
CA PRO A 227 -17.62 -9.94 15.58
C PRO A 227 -17.43 -8.96 14.42
N GLY A 228 -18.36 -8.99 13.46
CA GLY A 228 -18.33 -8.15 12.26
C GLY A 228 -17.61 -8.78 11.06
N TYR A 229 -17.26 -10.07 11.14
CA TYR A 229 -16.73 -10.82 9.99
C TYR A 229 -17.84 -11.57 9.26
#